data_65055e907d8fdfe346134669c1349b7e
#
_entry.id   65055e907d8fdfe346134669c1349b7e
#
_cell.length_a   1.000
_cell.length_b   1.000
_cell.length_c   1.000
_cell.angle_alpha   90.00
_cell.angle_beta   90.00
_cell.angle_gamma   90.00
#
_symmetry.space_group_name_H-M   'P 1'
#
loop_
_entity.id
_entity.type
_entity.pdbx_description
1 polymer ?
#
loop_
_entity_poly.entity_id
_entity_poly.type
_entity_poly.pdbx_seq_one_letter_code
_entity_poly.pdbx_strand_id
1 'polypeptide(L)'
;KTKWVLFVSINPGGPNGGNATQYFIGDFDGTTFTPEALPYPLWIDYGRDNYAGVTWSNISESDGRRLFLGWMNNWDYGNSVPTKNFRSAMTLPRELRLQHNGSHLVVASFPVEEVGDEQDNQPIIMNKLAENPLPIGADFYNNGYVVSFTVKLNALKAFRFALQNSKGEKIVYYFDTEEKNLVVDRRKSGLTDFSNNFADPLIVAPLIPKESYTIHLWVDKASVEAFVNGGEVVQTNTVFPTEPYNQLWFDLRGNTVV
;
A
#
# COMPACT_ATOMS: atom_id res chain seq x y z
N LYS A 1 20.71 -7.74 -17.74
CA LYS A 1 20.96 -6.34 -18.18
C LYS A 1 20.71 -5.43 -16.99
N THR A 2 21.60 -4.50 -16.74
CA THR A 2 21.38 -3.43 -15.74
C THR A 2 20.42 -2.41 -16.33
N LYS A 3 19.46 -1.94 -15.52
CA LYS A 3 18.55 -0.84 -15.86
C LYS A 3 18.71 0.29 -14.88
N TRP A 4 18.40 1.49 -15.35
CA TRP A 4 18.33 2.67 -14.51
C TRP A 4 16.88 2.94 -14.10
N VAL A 5 16.69 3.49 -12.93
CA VAL A 5 15.38 3.94 -12.44
C VAL A 5 15.48 5.41 -12.08
N LEU A 6 14.65 6.22 -12.72
CA LEU A 6 14.50 7.64 -12.44
C LEU A 6 13.24 7.84 -11.57
N PHE A 7 13.40 8.44 -10.40
CA PHE A 7 12.29 8.85 -9.54
C PHE A 7 11.99 10.33 -9.72
N VAL A 8 10.71 10.68 -9.83
CA VAL A 8 10.22 12.06 -9.95
C VAL A 8 9.09 12.27 -8.97
N SER A 9 9.30 13.11 -7.97
CA SER A 9 8.25 13.54 -7.04
C SER A 9 7.44 14.65 -7.68
N ILE A 10 6.11 14.46 -7.73
CA ILE A 10 5.17 15.35 -8.45
C ILE A 10 4.11 15.86 -7.47
N ASN A 11 3.83 17.16 -7.52
CA ASN A 11 2.73 17.79 -6.79
C ASN A 11 2.27 19.08 -7.52
N PRO A 12 0.99 19.19 -7.93
CA PRO A 12 -0.01 18.13 -7.98
C PRO A 12 0.24 17.17 -9.16
N GLY A 13 -0.49 16.06 -9.23
CA GLY A 13 -0.44 15.14 -10.36
C GLY A 13 -0.27 13.66 -9.99
N GLY A 14 -0.42 13.34 -8.70
CA GLY A 14 -0.45 11.95 -8.24
C GLY A 14 -1.60 11.14 -8.86
N PRO A 15 -1.50 9.81 -8.94
CA PRO A 15 -2.46 8.94 -9.62
C PRO A 15 -3.86 9.02 -9.02
N ASN A 16 -3.95 9.35 -7.73
CA ASN A 16 -5.19 9.49 -6.97
C ASN A 16 -5.38 10.89 -6.39
N GLY A 17 -4.75 11.89 -7.01
CA GLY A 17 -4.78 13.29 -6.59
C GLY A 17 -3.66 13.66 -5.62
N GLY A 18 -3.36 14.96 -5.56
CA GLY A 18 -2.30 15.53 -4.75
C GLY A 18 -0.91 15.12 -5.21
N ASN A 19 -0.08 14.72 -4.27
CA ASN A 19 1.32 14.38 -4.52
C ASN A 19 1.55 12.87 -4.66
N ALA A 20 2.60 12.50 -5.38
CA ALA A 20 3.11 11.13 -5.47
C ALA A 20 4.53 11.10 -6.02
N THR A 21 5.19 9.94 -5.98
CA THR A 21 6.49 9.71 -6.62
C THR A 21 6.33 8.75 -7.77
N GLN A 22 6.43 9.27 -9.00
CA GLN A 22 6.47 8.50 -10.23
C GLN A 22 7.86 7.93 -10.44
N TYR A 23 7.97 6.77 -11.11
CA TYR A 23 9.25 6.27 -11.56
C TYR A 23 9.24 5.83 -13.03
N PHE A 24 10.41 5.86 -13.62
CA PHE A 24 10.67 5.44 -15.00
C PHE A 24 11.82 4.42 -14.98
N ILE A 25 11.65 3.34 -15.75
CA ILE A 25 12.69 2.33 -15.97
C ILE A 25 13.26 2.57 -17.36
N GLY A 26 14.57 2.54 -17.52
CA GLY A 26 15.19 2.80 -18.82
C GLY A 26 16.69 2.57 -18.85
N ASP A 27 17.30 3.11 -19.86
CA ASP A 27 18.75 3.11 -20.07
C ASP A 27 19.29 4.54 -19.88
N PHE A 28 20.49 4.65 -19.33
CA PHE A 28 21.18 5.94 -19.13
C PHE A 28 22.62 5.82 -19.62
N ASP A 29 23.00 6.67 -20.54
CA ASP A 29 24.33 6.68 -21.17
C ASP A 29 25.37 7.59 -20.48
N GLY A 30 24.99 8.18 -19.34
CA GLY A 30 25.77 9.18 -18.60
C GLY A 30 25.35 10.62 -18.89
N THR A 31 24.52 10.85 -19.90
CA THR A 31 24.02 12.18 -20.29
C THR A 31 22.50 12.17 -20.48
N THR A 32 21.98 11.15 -21.16
CA THR A 32 20.58 11.07 -21.54
C THR A 32 19.94 9.82 -20.94
N PHE A 33 18.78 10.00 -20.31
CA PHE A 33 17.92 8.90 -19.85
C PHE A 33 16.87 8.59 -20.92
N THR A 34 16.82 7.32 -21.37
CA THR A 34 15.84 6.84 -22.35
C THR A 34 14.88 5.88 -21.66
N PRO A 35 13.62 6.29 -21.38
CA PRO A 35 12.66 5.44 -20.70
C PRO A 35 12.17 4.30 -21.60
N GLU A 36 11.87 3.15 -21.02
CA GLU A 36 11.10 2.09 -21.68
C GLU A 36 9.65 2.51 -21.87
N ALA A 37 9.03 2.06 -22.96
CA ALA A 37 7.59 2.23 -23.16
C ALA A 37 6.83 1.30 -22.21
N LEU A 38 5.95 1.84 -21.40
CA LEU A 38 5.14 1.13 -20.42
C LEU A 38 3.65 1.33 -20.71
N PRO A 39 2.78 0.38 -20.33
CA PRO A 39 1.35 0.45 -20.62
C PRO A 39 0.63 1.60 -19.90
N TYR A 40 1.19 2.05 -18.78
CA TYR A 40 0.67 3.15 -17.94
C TYR A 40 1.79 3.73 -17.08
N PRO A 41 1.62 4.93 -16.51
CA PRO A 41 2.57 5.50 -15.55
C PRO A 41 2.75 4.60 -14.32
N LEU A 42 3.99 4.40 -13.91
CA LEU A 42 4.33 3.61 -12.73
C LEU A 42 4.63 4.53 -11.54
N TRP A 43 4.10 4.17 -10.38
CA TRP A 43 4.26 4.90 -9.13
C TRP A 43 4.85 3.99 -8.06
N ILE A 44 5.75 4.54 -7.26
CA ILE A 44 6.37 3.76 -6.17
C ILE A 44 5.35 3.34 -5.12
N ASP A 45 4.25 4.08 -5.05
CA ASP A 45 3.11 3.87 -4.17
C ASP A 45 1.87 4.47 -4.83
N TYR A 46 0.79 3.71 -4.89
CA TYR A 46 -0.49 4.14 -5.43
C TYR A 46 -1.45 4.67 -4.34
N GLY A 47 -1.06 4.57 -3.06
CA GLY A 47 -1.75 5.24 -1.97
C GLY A 47 -1.63 6.75 -2.08
N ARG A 48 -2.42 7.47 -1.31
CA ARG A 48 -2.38 8.93 -1.35
C ARG A 48 -1.28 9.53 -0.48
N ASP A 49 -0.68 8.74 0.41
CA ASP A 49 0.17 9.25 1.48
C ASP A 49 1.62 8.73 1.37
N ASN A 50 2.24 8.90 0.20
CA ASN A 50 3.68 8.70 -0.01
C ASN A 50 4.20 9.74 -0.99
N TYR A 51 5.14 10.58 -0.55
CA TYR A 51 5.69 11.65 -1.35
C TYR A 51 7.14 11.95 -1.02
N ALA A 52 7.83 12.62 -1.96
CA ALA A 52 9.19 13.15 -1.81
C ALA A 52 10.17 12.11 -1.27
N GLY A 53 9.95 10.84 -1.63
CA GLY A 53 10.78 9.75 -1.18
C GLY A 53 12.19 9.83 -1.75
N VAL A 54 13.14 9.42 -0.92
CA VAL A 54 14.55 9.39 -1.27
C VAL A 54 15.14 8.01 -0.98
N THR A 55 16.20 7.68 -1.71
CA THR A 55 17.00 6.48 -1.42
C THR A 55 18.23 6.86 -0.61
N TRP A 56 18.69 5.94 0.27
CA TRP A 56 19.95 6.13 0.97
C TRP A 56 21.12 6.15 -0.02
N SER A 57 22.02 7.10 0.16
CA SER A 57 23.37 7.08 -0.41
C SER A 57 24.34 6.34 0.52
N ASN A 58 25.47 5.90 -0.02
CA ASN A 58 26.56 5.30 0.77
C ASN A 58 26.19 4.01 1.54
N ILE A 59 25.22 3.24 1.03
CA ILE A 59 25.02 1.86 1.48
C ILE A 59 26.29 1.09 1.14
N SER A 60 26.78 0.27 2.08
CA SER A 60 27.94 -0.59 1.88
C SER A 60 27.74 -1.51 0.66
N GLU A 61 28.78 -1.70 -0.15
CA GLU A 61 28.75 -2.63 -1.27
C GLU A 61 28.45 -4.08 -0.81
N SER A 62 28.82 -4.42 0.42
CA SER A 62 28.53 -5.74 1.00
C SER A 62 27.04 -5.94 1.34
N ASP A 63 26.30 -4.86 1.59
CA ASP A 63 24.84 -4.88 1.75
C ASP A 63 24.14 -4.89 0.38
N GLY A 64 24.49 -3.93 -0.47
CA GLY A 64 24.02 -3.83 -1.85
C GLY A 64 22.53 -3.48 -2.02
N ARG A 65 21.75 -3.36 -0.95
CA ARG A 65 20.33 -3.00 -1.00
C ARG A 65 20.12 -1.56 -1.47
N ARG A 66 18.99 -1.30 -2.10
CA ARG A 66 18.52 0.05 -2.38
C ARG A 66 17.38 0.36 -1.41
N LEU A 67 17.67 1.16 -0.39
CA LEU A 67 16.71 1.55 0.65
C LEU A 67 16.00 2.84 0.29
N PHE A 68 14.72 2.93 0.63
CA PHE A 68 13.83 4.04 0.30
C PHE A 68 13.00 4.43 1.52
N LEU A 69 12.74 5.73 1.67
CA LEU A 69 11.84 6.28 2.69
C LEU A 69 11.07 7.45 2.08
N GLY A 70 9.75 7.48 2.28
CA GLY A 70 8.88 8.54 1.80
C GLY A 70 8.25 9.35 2.94
N TRP A 71 7.83 10.57 2.65
CA TRP A 71 6.99 11.36 3.55
C TRP A 71 5.55 10.85 3.48
N MET A 72 5.02 10.42 4.62
CA MET A 72 3.68 9.87 4.73
C MET A 72 2.67 10.98 4.98
N ASN A 73 2.19 11.60 3.93
CA ASN A 73 1.05 12.52 3.93
C ASN A 73 0.74 12.98 2.49
N ASN A 74 -0.25 13.88 2.35
CA ASN A 74 -0.61 14.49 1.09
C ASN A 74 -0.84 16.00 1.27
N TRP A 75 -0.30 16.81 0.36
CA TRP A 75 -0.45 18.27 0.42
C TRP A 75 -1.90 18.75 0.26
N ASP A 76 -2.78 17.93 -0.33
CA ASP A 76 -4.21 18.26 -0.45
C ASP A 76 -4.90 18.44 0.91
N TYR A 77 -4.39 17.79 1.98
CA TYR A 77 -5.00 17.79 3.31
C TYR A 77 -4.02 17.74 4.48
N GLY A 78 -2.73 17.64 4.23
CA GLY A 78 -1.72 17.37 5.25
C GLY A 78 -1.70 18.39 6.40
N ASN A 79 -2.04 19.65 6.12
CA ASN A 79 -2.13 20.68 7.13
C ASN A 79 -3.37 20.59 8.04
N SER A 80 -4.38 19.81 7.62
CA SER A 80 -5.68 19.70 8.27
C SER A 80 -5.88 18.38 9.01
N VAL A 81 -4.92 17.44 8.92
CA VAL A 81 -5.05 16.13 9.57
C VAL A 81 -5.34 16.25 11.08
N PRO A 82 -6.21 15.39 11.66
CA PRO A 82 -6.74 15.56 13.01
C PRO A 82 -5.78 15.09 14.10
N THR A 83 -4.48 15.07 13.84
CA THR A 83 -3.45 14.80 14.84
C THR A 83 -3.17 16.05 15.69
N LYS A 84 -2.91 15.85 17.01
CA LYS A 84 -2.74 16.98 17.94
C LYS A 84 -1.29 17.43 18.09
N ASN A 85 -0.36 16.49 18.23
CA ASN A 85 1.02 16.76 18.62
C ASN A 85 2.00 16.72 17.46
N PHE A 86 1.58 16.26 16.28
CA PHE A 86 2.44 16.12 15.09
C PHE A 86 1.61 16.29 13.82
N ARG A 87 2.29 16.54 12.73
CA ARG A 87 1.77 16.51 11.36
C ARG A 87 2.67 15.62 10.54
N SER A 88 2.07 14.65 9.83
CA SER A 88 2.78 13.68 9.00
C SER A 88 3.59 12.64 9.79
N ALA A 89 4.04 11.64 9.06
CA ALA A 89 4.96 10.61 9.50
C ALA A 89 5.92 10.30 8.33
N MET A 90 6.83 9.36 8.53
CA MET A 90 7.56 8.72 7.44
C MET A 90 6.93 7.35 7.17
N THR A 91 7.04 6.88 5.93
CA THR A 91 6.68 5.50 5.59
C THR A 91 7.64 4.53 6.28
N LEU A 92 7.30 3.25 6.30
CA LEU A 92 8.29 2.23 6.63
C LEU A 92 9.51 2.35 5.69
N PRO A 93 10.74 2.15 6.18
CA PRO A 93 11.89 2.00 5.31
C PRO A 93 11.70 0.74 4.45
N ARG A 94 11.95 0.88 3.14
CA ARG A 94 11.67 -0.17 2.16
C ARG A 94 12.91 -0.51 1.36
N GLU A 95 13.09 -1.78 1.06
CA GLU A 95 14.01 -2.21 0.03
C GLU A 95 13.33 -2.14 -1.34
N LEU A 96 14.04 -1.58 -2.32
CA LEU A 96 13.59 -1.50 -3.70
C LEU A 96 14.28 -2.58 -4.54
N ARG A 97 13.48 -3.36 -5.27
CA ARG A 97 13.97 -4.39 -6.17
C ARG A 97 13.31 -4.26 -7.55
N LEU A 98 14.11 -4.36 -8.59
CA LEU A 98 13.58 -4.41 -9.95
C LEU A 98 13.17 -5.86 -10.27
N GLN A 99 11.91 -6.07 -10.57
CA GLN A 99 11.36 -7.39 -10.87
C GLN A 99 10.32 -7.36 -12.00
N HIS A 100 10.03 -8.53 -12.58
CA HIS A 100 8.99 -8.68 -13.60
C HIS A 100 7.69 -9.16 -12.94
N ASN A 101 6.59 -8.42 -13.11
CA ASN A 101 5.30 -8.72 -12.47
C ASN A 101 4.43 -9.73 -13.26
N GLY A 102 4.98 -10.28 -14.36
CA GLY A 102 4.26 -11.13 -15.30
C GLY A 102 3.92 -10.42 -16.63
N SER A 103 3.94 -9.09 -16.66
CA SER A 103 3.66 -8.25 -17.83
C SER A 103 4.85 -7.38 -18.23
N HIS A 104 5.43 -6.66 -17.28
CA HIS A 104 6.54 -5.73 -17.51
C HIS A 104 7.42 -5.62 -16.25
N LEU A 105 8.53 -4.90 -16.37
CA LEU A 105 9.38 -4.59 -15.21
C LEU A 105 8.70 -3.56 -14.31
N VAL A 106 8.78 -3.79 -13.00
CA VAL A 106 8.34 -2.87 -11.95
C VAL A 106 9.40 -2.74 -10.86
N VAL A 107 9.37 -1.65 -10.13
CA VAL A 107 10.10 -1.52 -8.87
C VAL A 107 9.22 -2.05 -7.76
N ALA A 108 9.50 -3.24 -7.27
CA ALA A 108 8.90 -3.75 -6.05
C ALA A 108 9.49 -2.99 -4.85
N SER A 109 8.62 -2.59 -3.95
CA SER A 109 8.94 -1.80 -2.76
C SER A 109 8.36 -2.51 -1.54
N PHE A 110 9.21 -3.08 -0.69
CA PHE A 110 8.77 -3.89 0.46
C PHE A 110 9.54 -3.49 1.72
N PRO A 111 8.91 -3.52 2.92
CA PRO A 111 9.60 -3.18 4.15
C PRO A 111 10.90 -3.97 4.33
N VAL A 112 11.91 -3.31 4.88
CA VAL A 112 13.18 -3.96 5.22
C VAL A 112 13.00 -4.95 6.37
N GLU A 113 13.84 -5.98 6.42
CA GLU A 113 13.78 -7.01 7.47
C GLU A 113 13.92 -6.44 8.88
N GLU A 114 14.64 -5.33 9.03
CA GLU A 114 14.86 -4.66 10.32
C GLU A 114 13.61 -4.04 10.94
N VAL A 115 12.52 -3.87 10.18
CA VAL A 115 11.25 -3.34 10.71
C VAL A 115 10.56 -4.33 11.64
N GLY A 116 10.98 -5.57 11.62
CA GLY A 116 10.51 -6.64 12.49
C GLY A 116 9.94 -7.81 11.71
N ASP A 117 10.11 -8.93 12.32
CA ASP A 117 9.82 -10.22 11.74
C ASP A 117 8.36 -10.60 11.98
N GLU A 118 7.72 -11.14 10.96
CA GLU A 118 6.41 -11.79 11.04
C GLU A 118 6.48 -13.12 11.85
N GLN A 119 7.53 -13.32 12.67
CA GLN A 119 8.06 -14.65 13.03
C GLN A 119 7.19 -15.50 13.94
N ASP A 120 6.15 -15.02 14.59
CA ASP A 120 5.49 -15.84 15.63
C ASP A 120 4.05 -16.27 15.36
N ASN A 121 3.51 -15.99 14.18
CA ASN A 121 2.14 -16.37 13.90
C ASN A 121 2.03 -17.60 13.01
N GLN A 122 1.57 -18.73 13.57
CA GLN A 122 1.17 -19.89 12.77
C GLN A 122 0.11 -19.45 11.76
N PRO A 123 0.27 -19.76 10.46
CA PRO A 123 -0.71 -19.37 9.46
C PRO A 123 -2.07 -20.00 9.76
N ILE A 124 -3.10 -19.18 9.86
CA ILE A 124 -4.47 -19.65 9.95
C ILE A 124 -4.94 -19.95 8.53
N ILE A 125 -5.05 -21.25 8.20
CA ILE A 125 -5.58 -21.69 6.92
C ILE A 125 -7.09 -21.71 7.02
N MET A 126 -7.76 -20.77 6.36
CA MET A 126 -9.21 -20.69 6.31
C MET A 126 -9.76 -21.30 5.02
N ASN A 127 -10.22 -22.55 5.10
CA ASN A 127 -10.92 -23.22 3.99
C ASN A 127 -12.39 -22.80 3.88
N LYS A 128 -12.94 -22.21 4.94
CA LYS A 128 -14.29 -21.61 4.99
C LYS A 128 -14.25 -20.40 5.91
N LEU A 129 -14.86 -19.30 5.49
CA LEU A 129 -15.09 -18.11 6.32
C LEU A 129 -16.21 -18.43 7.35
N ALA A 130 -15.95 -19.36 8.28
CA ALA A 130 -16.90 -19.73 9.32
C ALA A 130 -17.07 -18.59 10.34
N GLU A 131 -16.01 -17.83 10.59
CA GLU A 131 -16.00 -16.64 11.45
C GLU A 131 -15.62 -15.43 10.59
N ASN A 132 -16.55 -14.52 10.42
CA ASN A 132 -16.34 -13.30 9.67
C ASN A 132 -17.18 -12.19 10.33
N PRO A 133 -16.57 -11.16 10.93
CA PRO A 133 -15.14 -10.83 10.88
C PRO A 133 -14.25 -11.68 11.82
N LEU A 134 -12.97 -11.78 11.44
CA LEU A 134 -11.94 -12.39 12.26
C LEU A 134 -11.46 -11.38 13.30
N PRO A 135 -11.39 -11.73 14.59
CA PRO A 135 -10.81 -10.86 15.60
C PRO A 135 -9.29 -10.74 15.39
N ILE A 136 -8.77 -9.52 15.50
CA ILE A 136 -7.35 -9.25 15.64
C ILE A 136 -7.07 -9.14 17.15
N GLY A 137 -6.10 -9.90 17.65
CA GLY A 137 -5.85 -10.01 19.10
C GLY A 137 -5.59 -8.67 19.80
N ALA A 138 -6.00 -8.57 21.06
CA ALA A 138 -6.01 -7.32 21.83
C ALA A 138 -4.62 -6.72 22.09
N ASP A 139 -3.57 -7.53 22.09
CA ASP A 139 -2.21 -7.10 22.44
C ASP A 139 -1.53 -6.26 21.34
N PHE A 140 -2.09 -6.23 20.15
CA PHE A 140 -1.56 -5.49 19.01
C PHE A 140 -1.90 -3.98 19.01
N TYR A 141 -2.87 -3.53 19.80
CA TYR A 141 -3.45 -2.19 19.67
C TYR A 141 -2.54 -1.04 20.08
N ASN A 142 -1.55 -1.30 20.92
CA ASN A 142 -0.72 -0.23 21.47
C ASN A 142 0.52 0.09 20.65
N ASN A 143 1.02 -0.86 19.85
CA ASN A 143 2.33 -0.75 19.19
C ASN A 143 2.29 -0.87 17.66
N GLY A 144 1.09 -0.85 17.07
CA GLY A 144 0.93 -1.27 15.69
C GLY A 144 0.95 -2.81 15.56
N TYR A 145 0.60 -3.30 14.37
CA TYR A 145 0.60 -4.75 14.09
C TYR A 145 0.73 -5.02 12.61
N VAL A 146 1.13 -6.25 12.27
CA VAL A 146 1.18 -6.75 10.90
C VAL A 146 0.13 -7.83 10.70
N VAL A 147 -0.58 -7.77 9.56
CA VAL A 147 -1.49 -8.83 9.13
C VAL A 147 -1.05 -9.29 7.75
N SER A 148 -0.80 -10.60 7.64
CA SER A 148 -0.39 -11.21 6.36
C SER A 148 -1.30 -12.38 6.01
N PHE A 149 -1.73 -12.44 4.74
CA PHE A 149 -2.57 -13.51 4.25
C PHE A 149 -2.46 -13.66 2.73
N THR A 150 -2.86 -14.84 2.23
CA THR A 150 -2.92 -15.11 0.80
C THR A 150 -4.34 -15.50 0.41
N VAL A 151 -4.88 -14.83 -0.61
CA VAL A 151 -6.16 -15.19 -1.23
C VAL A 151 -5.90 -15.95 -2.54
N LYS A 152 -6.36 -17.20 -2.62
CA LYS A 152 -6.39 -17.98 -3.87
C LYS A 152 -7.74 -17.78 -4.53
N LEU A 153 -7.74 -17.34 -5.78
CA LEU A 153 -8.97 -16.93 -6.45
C LEU A 153 -9.87 -18.11 -6.85
N ASN A 154 -9.30 -19.26 -7.24
CA ASN A 154 -10.07 -20.48 -7.57
C ASN A 154 -11.35 -20.20 -8.40
N ALA A 155 -11.24 -19.42 -9.46
CA ALA A 155 -12.33 -18.90 -10.30
C ALA A 155 -13.10 -17.66 -9.76
N LEU A 156 -12.75 -17.12 -8.59
CA LEU A 156 -13.23 -15.79 -8.20
C LEU A 156 -12.63 -14.72 -9.11
N LYS A 157 -13.45 -13.80 -9.55
CA LYS A 157 -13.00 -12.65 -10.37
C LYS A 157 -12.68 -11.42 -9.53
N ALA A 158 -13.21 -11.38 -8.32
CA ALA A 158 -13.00 -10.30 -7.38
C ALA A 158 -13.13 -10.79 -5.94
N PHE A 159 -12.50 -10.07 -5.03
CA PHE A 159 -12.68 -10.22 -3.58
C PHE A 159 -12.42 -8.89 -2.89
N ARG A 160 -12.91 -8.77 -1.67
CA ARG A 160 -12.62 -7.62 -0.82
C ARG A 160 -12.36 -8.04 0.62
N PHE A 161 -11.59 -7.21 1.30
CA PHE A 161 -11.40 -7.31 2.74
C PHE A 161 -11.41 -5.92 3.36
N ALA A 162 -11.61 -5.85 4.66
CA ALA A 162 -11.57 -4.61 5.42
C ALA A 162 -10.91 -4.81 6.77
N LEU A 163 -10.12 -3.83 7.19
CA LEU A 163 -9.80 -3.60 8.58
C LEU A 163 -10.92 -2.73 9.16
N GLN A 164 -11.52 -3.15 10.28
CA GLN A 164 -12.63 -2.45 10.89
C GLN A 164 -12.60 -2.53 12.42
N ASN A 165 -13.40 -1.69 13.08
CA ASN A 165 -13.61 -1.70 14.53
C ASN A 165 -15.11 -1.83 14.87
N SER A 166 -15.41 -1.90 16.19
CA SER A 166 -16.75 -2.05 16.72
C SER A 166 -17.69 -0.86 16.42
N LYS A 167 -17.12 0.31 16.09
CA LYS A 167 -17.90 1.50 15.70
C LYS A 167 -18.30 1.51 14.23
N GLY A 168 -17.85 0.51 13.44
CA GLY A 168 -18.10 0.45 12.01
C GLY A 168 -17.16 1.33 11.19
N GLU A 169 -16.13 1.92 11.80
CA GLU A 169 -15.05 2.58 11.09
C GLU A 169 -14.21 1.52 10.38
N LYS A 170 -13.86 1.77 9.13
CA LYS A 170 -13.16 0.78 8.31
C LYS A 170 -12.41 1.38 7.13
N ILE A 171 -11.35 0.70 6.71
CA ILE A 171 -10.71 0.84 5.41
C ILE A 171 -10.93 -0.45 4.62
N VAL A 172 -11.40 -0.33 3.38
CA VAL A 172 -11.77 -1.47 2.54
C VAL A 172 -10.83 -1.55 1.35
N TYR A 173 -10.41 -2.76 1.03
CA TYR A 173 -9.60 -3.10 -0.15
C TYR A 173 -10.41 -4.01 -1.05
N TYR A 174 -10.62 -3.61 -2.30
CA TYR A 174 -11.35 -4.37 -3.30
C TYR A 174 -10.41 -4.70 -4.47
N PHE A 175 -10.27 -6.00 -4.74
CA PHE A 175 -9.47 -6.56 -5.82
C PHE A 175 -10.41 -7.01 -6.93
N ASP A 176 -10.25 -6.44 -8.12
CA ASP A 176 -11.01 -6.80 -9.31
C ASP A 176 -10.05 -7.22 -10.42
N THR A 177 -10.08 -8.50 -10.78
CA THR A 177 -9.19 -9.04 -11.82
C THR A 177 -9.73 -8.85 -13.23
N GLU A 178 -11.02 -8.58 -13.40
CA GLU A 178 -11.63 -8.26 -14.69
C GLU A 178 -11.34 -6.80 -15.06
N GLU A 179 -11.59 -5.87 -14.13
CA GLU A 179 -11.27 -4.46 -14.28
C GLU A 179 -9.76 -4.18 -14.09
N LYS A 180 -8.99 -5.18 -13.61
CA LYS A 180 -7.54 -5.10 -13.38
C LYS A 180 -7.15 -3.96 -12.47
N ASN A 181 -7.86 -3.83 -11.36
CA ASN A 181 -7.59 -2.79 -10.38
C ASN A 181 -7.70 -3.29 -8.93
N LEU A 182 -6.96 -2.61 -8.07
CA LEU A 182 -7.10 -2.61 -6.62
C LEU A 182 -7.68 -1.25 -6.22
N VAL A 183 -8.84 -1.26 -5.60
CA VAL A 183 -9.50 -0.05 -5.11
C VAL A 183 -9.46 -0.02 -3.59
N VAL A 184 -9.04 1.10 -3.02
CA VAL A 184 -9.08 1.33 -1.57
C VAL A 184 -10.12 2.41 -1.27
N ASP A 185 -11.02 2.07 -0.33
CA ASP A 185 -12.04 2.98 0.17
C ASP A 185 -11.78 3.29 1.65
N ARG A 186 -11.42 4.54 1.95
CA ARG A 186 -11.21 5.04 3.31
C ARG A 186 -12.27 6.06 3.76
N ARG A 187 -13.37 6.20 3.03
CA ARG A 187 -14.45 7.17 3.33
C ARG A 187 -15.09 6.96 4.71
N LYS A 188 -14.93 5.78 5.30
CA LYS A 188 -15.40 5.43 6.64
C LYS A 188 -14.25 5.02 7.57
N SER A 189 -13.05 5.53 7.36
CA SER A 189 -11.85 5.11 8.10
C SER A 189 -11.68 5.77 9.47
N GLY A 190 -12.68 6.48 9.97
CA GLY A 190 -12.66 7.22 11.22
C GLY A 190 -12.96 8.71 11.00
N LEU A 191 -12.16 9.59 11.56
CA LEU A 191 -12.29 11.04 11.32
C LEU A 191 -11.90 11.36 9.88
N THR A 192 -12.86 11.77 9.06
CA THR A 192 -12.67 12.02 7.63
C THR A 192 -13.15 13.39 7.17
N ASP A 193 -13.84 14.12 8.03
CA ASP A 193 -14.51 15.40 7.75
C ASP A 193 -13.61 16.64 7.89
N PHE A 194 -12.35 16.44 8.27
CA PHE A 194 -11.38 17.53 8.41
C PHE A 194 -10.94 18.15 7.08
N SER A 195 -11.15 17.44 5.95
CA SER A 195 -10.89 17.93 4.61
C SER A 195 -11.74 17.20 3.56
N ASN A 196 -12.36 17.96 2.67
CA ASN A 196 -13.11 17.38 1.55
C ASN A 196 -12.24 16.56 0.58
N ASN A 197 -10.93 16.79 0.59
CA ASN A 197 -9.97 16.08 -0.28
C ASN A 197 -9.44 14.80 0.36
N PHE A 198 -9.80 14.50 1.62
CA PHE A 198 -9.22 13.34 2.32
C PHE A 198 -9.89 12.02 1.92
N ALA A 199 -11.19 11.92 2.07
CA ALA A 199 -11.91 10.65 1.90
C ALA A 199 -12.22 10.33 0.45
N ASP A 200 -12.60 11.30 -0.35
CA ASP A 200 -12.85 11.18 -1.77
C ASP A 200 -11.65 11.67 -2.60
N PRO A 201 -11.39 11.08 -3.75
CA PRO A 201 -12.03 9.91 -4.38
C PRO A 201 -11.58 8.56 -3.81
N LEU A 202 -12.12 7.45 -4.36
CA LEU A 202 -11.58 6.10 -4.20
C LEU A 202 -10.14 6.06 -4.73
N ILE A 203 -9.28 5.30 -4.07
CA ILE A 203 -7.86 5.21 -4.36
C ILE A 203 -7.62 3.97 -5.22
N VAL A 204 -7.13 4.15 -6.44
CA VAL A 204 -7.04 3.08 -7.44
C VAL A 204 -5.60 2.78 -7.79
N ALA A 205 -5.24 1.51 -7.85
CA ALA A 205 -3.98 1.01 -8.38
C ALA A 205 -4.22 0.00 -9.50
N PRO A 206 -3.38 -0.05 -10.55
CA PRO A 206 -3.45 -1.12 -11.53
C PRO A 206 -3.08 -2.45 -10.89
N LEU A 207 -3.77 -3.52 -11.30
CA LEU A 207 -3.56 -4.87 -10.81
C LEU A 207 -3.29 -5.81 -11.98
N ILE A 208 -2.21 -6.59 -11.90
CA ILE A 208 -1.99 -7.68 -12.85
C ILE A 208 -2.76 -8.91 -12.36
N PRO A 209 -3.68 -9.47 -13.16
CA PRO A 209 -4.43 -10.66 -12.77
C PRO A 209 -3.49 -11.85 -12.47
N LYS A 210 -3.68 -12.48 -11.32
CA LYS A 210 -2.94 -13.64 -10.84
C LYS A 210 -3.90 -14.66 -10.23
N GLU A 211 -3.47 -15.90 -10.10
CA GLU A 211 -4.25 -16.96 -9.43
C GLU A 211 -4.33 -16.76 -7.91
N SER A 212 -3.39 -16.02 -7.35
CA SER A 212 -3.36 -15.69 -5.92
C SER A 212 -2.72 -14.34 -5.67
N TYR A 213 -3.12 -13.72 -4.58
CA TYR A 213 -2.54 -12.49 -4.06
C TYR A 213 -2.10 -12.69 -2.63
N THR A 214 -0.83 -12.39 -2.35
CA THR A 214 -0.31 -12.30 -0.99
C THR A 214 -0.34 -10.84 -0.57
N ILE A 215 -0.97 -10.55 0.54
CA ILE A 215 -1.18 -9.21 1.08
C ILE A 215 -0.53 -9.12 2.45
N HIS A 216 0.25 -8.07 2.65
CA HIS A 216 0.83 -7.70 3.93
C HIS A 216 0.35 -6.31 4.28
N LEU A 217 -0.21 -6.15 5.48
CA LEU A 217 -0.72 -4.88 6.00
C LEU A 217 0.08 -4.52 7.25
N TRP A 218 0.81 -3.43 7.21
CA TRP A 218 1.37 -2.78 8.40
C TRP A 218 0.39 -1.73 8.87
N VAL A 219 -0.13 -1.91 10.08
CA VAL A 219 -1.17 -1.07 10.65
C VAL A 219 -0.63 -0.34 11.87
N ASP A 220 -0.64 0.97 11.83
CA ASP A 220 -0.35 1.84 12.96
C ASP A 220 -1.60 2.64 13.33
N LYS A 221 -1.52 3.44 14.38
CA LYS A 221 -2.65 4.25 14.90
C LYS A 221 -3.26 5.19 13.86
N ALA A 222 -2.46 5.66 12.92
CA ALA A 222 -2.86 6.67 11.96
C ALA A 222 -2.51 6.30 10.51
N SER A 223 -2.15 5.05 10.23
CA SER A 223 -1.79 4.62 8.88
C SER A 223 -2.01 3.13 8.64
N VAL A 224 -2.21 2.81 7.36
CA VAL A 224 -2.14 1.44 6.84
C VAL A 224 -1.26 1.47 5.61
N GLU A 225 -0.16 0.71 5.65
CA GLU A 225 0.69 0.45 4.49
C GLU A 225 0.41 -0.97 3.99
N ALA A 226 -0.17 -1.10 2.80
CA ALA A 226 -0.53 -2.37 2.19
C ALA A 226 0.43 -2.71 1.06
N PHE A 227 1.02 -3.90 1.14
CA PHE A 227 1.96 -4.42 0.15
C PHE A 227 1.40 -5.69 -0.47
N VAL A 228 1.25 -5.69 -1.78
CA VAL A 228 0.71 -6.81 -2.55
C VAL A 228 1.83 -7.49 -3.31
N ASN A 229 1.90 -8.83 -3.23
CA ASN A 229 2.86 -9.68 -3.93
C ASN A 229 4.32 -9.21 -3.75
N GLY A 230 4.72 -8.99 -2.50
CA GLY A 230 6.09 -8.55 -2.19
C GLY A 230 6.39 -7.13 -2.67
N GLY A 231 5.38 -6.25 -2.70
CA GLY A 231 5.53 -4.85 -3.06
C GLY A 231 5.44 -4.54 -4.56
N GLU A 232 4.89 -5.44 -5.38
CA GLU A 232 4.55 -5.12 -6.79
C GLU A 232 3.54 -3.98 -6.89
N VAL A 233 2.59 -3.94 -5.94
CA VAL A 233 1.66 -2.83 -5.76
C VAL A 233 1.67 -2.44 -4.29
N VAL A 234 1.82 -1.16 -4.02
CA VAL A 234 1.85 -0.60 -2.68
C VAL A 234 0.77 0.47 -2.54
N GLN A 235 0.12 0.50 -1.38
CA GLN A 235 -0.92 1.45 -1.02
C GLN A 235 -0.68 1.97 0.40
N THR A 236 -0.05 3.14 0.51
CA THR A 236 0.12 3.84 1.80
C THR A 236 -1.00 4.83 1.99
N ASN A 237 -1.76 4.66 3.06
CA ASN A 237 -2.89 5.51 3.37
C ASN A 237 -2.92 5.89 4.85
N THR A 238 -2.98 7.18 5.15
CA THR A 238 -3.32 7.63 6.49
C THR A 238 -4.79 7.37 6.78
N VAL A 239 -5.08 7.03 8.03
CA VAL A 239 -6.41 6.77 8.57
C VAL A 239 -6.49 7.36 9.97
N PHE A 240 -7.68 7.73 10.43
CA PHE A 240 -7.83 8.34 11.75
C PHE A 240 -9.00 7.71 12.50
N PRO A 241 -8.96 6.39 12.77
CA PRO A 241 -10.01 5.71 13.51
C PRO A 241 -10.08 6.24 14.95
N THR A 242 -11.28 6.32 15.51
CA THR A 242 -11.49 6.75 16.91
C THR A 242 -11.22 5.62 17.91
N GLU A 243 -11.21 4.39 17.43
CA GLU A 243 -10.77 3.18 18.12
C GLU A 243 -9.93 2.33 17.15
N PRO A 244 -8.93 1.56 17.64
CA PRO A 244 -8.13 0.71 16.78
C PRO A 244 -8.97 -0.26 15.95
N TYR A 245 -8.58 -0.52 14.73
CA TYR A 245 -9.15 -1.62 13.95
C TYR A 245 -8.78 -2.94 14.63
N ASN A 246 -9.77 -3.72 15.00
CA ASN A 246 -9.60 -4.96 15.75
C ASN A 246 -10.24 -6.17 15.09
N GLN A 247 -10.65 -6.01 13.85
CA GLN A 247 -11.31 -7.04 13.09
C GLN A 247 -10.85 -6.99 11.63
N LEU A 248 -10.60 -8.17 11.05
CA LEU A 248 -10.39 -8.37 9.63
C LEU A 248 -11.63 -9.04 9.04
N TRP A 249 -12.29 -8.37 8.12
CA TRP A 249 -13.47 -8.85 7.43
C TRP A 249 -13.17 -9.20 5.99
N PHE A 250 -13.78 -10.25 5.46
CA PHE A 250 -13.64 -10.70 4.07
C PHE A 250 -14.98 -10.84 3.38
N ASP A 251 -15.02 -10.56 2.06
CA ASP A 251 -16.07 -10.96 1.15
C ASP A 251 -15.44 -11.53 -0.12
N LEU A 252 -15.63 -12.83 -0.30
CA LEU A 252 -15.09 -13.58 -1.44
C LEU A 252 -16.17 -13.84 -2.52
N ARG A 253 -17.33 -13.18 -2.46
CA ARG A 253 -18.43 -13.37 -3.39
C ARG A 253 -18.34 -12.51 -4.64
N GLY A 254 -17.43 -11.55 -4.67
CA GLY A 254 -17.18 -10.72 -5.86
C GLY A 254 -18.32 -9.78 -6.25
N ASN A 255 -19.17 -9.40 -5.30
CA ASN A 255 -20.22 -8.41 -5.57
C ASN A 255 -19.61 -7.02 -5.68
N THR A 256 -19.98 -6.31 -6.72
CA THR A 256 -19.56 -4.95 -7.06
C THR A 256 -19.59 -4.00 -5.85
N VAL A 257 -18.59 -3.11 -5.79
CA VAL A 257 -18.62 -1.96 -4.89
C VAL A 257 -19.82 -1.08 -5.27
N VAL A 258 -20.75 -0.91 -4.35
CA VAL A 258 -21.84 0.06 -4.45
C VAL A 258 -21.46 1.29 -3.65
#